data_c4abc03c6ed04cf887a828321c2664c4
#
_entry.id   c4abc03c6ed04cf887a828321c2664c4
#
_cell.length_a   1.000
_cell.length_b   1.000
_cell.length_c   1.000
_cell.angle_alpha   90.00
_cell.angle_beta   90.00
_cell.angle_gamma   90.00
#
_symmetry.space_group_name_H-M   'P 1'
#
loop_
_entity.id
_entity.type
_entity.pdbx_description
1 polymer ?
#
loop_
_entity_poly.entity_id
_entity_poly.type
_entity_poly.pdbx_seq_one_letter_code
_entity_poly.pdbx_strand_id
1 'polypeptide(L)'
;TLMRTPVNGARLSSRYGMRRHPVTGFNAMHRGIDFAVPTGTPILAAGSGSVEAAGWNGNYGKYVRLRHNSTYKTAYAHMSRIAPGVRTGRKVSQGEVIGYVGSTGRSTGPHLHYEIMVNNRQVNPMTVQLPTGKGVPNDQMQSFSDQVKAIEKQMKDSLTPDYIGVTLQQAALERRN
;
A
#
# COMPACT_ATOMS: atom_id res chain seq x y z
N THR A 1 -9.43 7.06 1.59
CA THR A 1 -8.34 6.78 2.55
C THR A 1 -7.10 7.53 2.11
N LEU A 2 -6.48 8.32 3.02
CA LEU A 2 -5.27 9.10 2.68
C LEU A 2 -4.10 8.21 2.26
N MET A 3 -4.00 7.03 2.84
CA MET A 3 -2.94 6.05 2.52
C MET A 3 -3.49 4.63 2.47
N ARG A 4 -2.95 3.82 1.55
CA ARG A 4 -3.24 2.40 1.37
C ARG A 4 -1.99 1.55 1.62
N THR A 5 -2.18 0.25 1.78
CA THR A 5 -1.07 -0.71 1.85
C THR A 5 -0.25 -0.65 0.57
N PRO A 6 1.10 -0.53 0.67
CA PRO A 6 1.96 -0.30 -0.50
C PRO A 6 2.25 -1.56 -1.33
N VAL A 7 1.87 -2.74 -0.85
CA VAL A 7 2.02 -4.03 -1.55
C VAL A 7 0.78 -4.89 -1.33
N ASN A 8 0.35 -5.61 -2.37
CA ASN A 8 -0.80 -6.51 -2.28
C ASN A 8 -0.35 -7.89 -1.77
N GLY A 9 -1.22 -8.57 -1.01
CA GLY A 9 -1.00 -9.93 -0.52
C GLY A 9 0.21 -10.12 0.42
N ALA A 10 0.70 -9.04 1.01
CA ALA A 10 1.91 -9.05 1.82
C ALA A 10 1.65 -9.51 3.25
N ARG A 11 2.58 -10.31 3.78
CA ARG A 11 2.63 -10.65 5.21
C ARG A 11 3.54 -9.66 5.95
N LEU A 12 3.04 -9.05 7.03
CA LEU A 12 3.86 -8.25 7.94
C LEU A 12 4.91 -9.16 8.60
N SER A 13 6.18 -8.93 8.31
CA SER A 13 7.30 -9.74 8.82
C SER A 13 8.05 -9.08 9.98
N SER A 14 8.05 -7.76 10.06
CA SER A 14 8.66 -7.04 11.18
C SER A 14 7.91 -5.75 11.49
N ARG A 15 7.75 -5.46 12.78
CA ARG A 15 7.04 -4.28 13.30
C ARG A 15 8.00 -3.13 13.60
N TYR A 16 7.44 -1.93 13.70
CA TYR A 16 8.11 -0.74 14.20
C TYR A 16 8.49 -0.90 15.67
N GLY A 17 9.66 -0.42 16.07
CA GLY A 17 10.09 -0.40 17.47
C GLY A 17 11.51 -0.93 17.70
N MET A 18 11.91 -0.97 18.97
CA MET A 18 13.20 -1.53 19.38
C MET A 18 13.21 -3.03 19.16
N ARG A 19 14.23 -3.54 18.46
CA ARG A 19 14.43 -4.98 18.25
C ARG A 19 15.91 -5.33 18.14
N ARG A 20 16.26 -6.58 18.38
CA ARG A 20 17.58 -7.08 18.06
C ARG A 20 17.76 -7.05 16.54
N HIS A 21 18.77 -6.34 16.07
CA HIS A 21 18.99 -6.18 14.63
C HIS A 21 19.46 -7.50 14.01
N PRO A 22 18.81 -8.02 12.95
CA PRO A 22 19.07 -9.36 12.42
C PRO A 22 20.48 -9.54 11.86
N VAL A 23 21.14 -8.45 11.43
CA VAL A 23 22.50 -8.49 10.87
C VAL A 23 23.56 -8.19 11.91
N THR A 24 23.36 -7.16 12.73
CA THR A 24 24.40 -6.71 13.69
C THR A 24 24.27 -7.35 15.07
N GLY A 25 23.13 -7.93 15.41
CA GLY A 25 22.86 -8.55 16.70
C GLY A 25 22.61 -7.55 17.86
N PHE A 26 22.86 -6.24 17.67
CA PHE A 26 22.61 -5.22 18.68
C PHE A 26 21.16 -4.74 18.67
N ASN A 27 20.71 -4.20 19.79
CA ASN A 27 19.40 -3.54 19.85
C ASN A 27 19.41 -2.29 18.97
N ALA A 28 18.48 -2.23 18.04
CA ALA A 28 18.33 -1.11 17.12
C ALA A 28 16.85 -0.74 16.94
N MET A 29 16.61 0.54 16.78
CA MET A 29 15.28 1.04 16.46
C MET A 29 14.93 0.75 15.01
N HIS A 30 13.89 -0.06 14.80
CA HIS A 30 13.27 -0.26 13.49
C HIS A 30 12.26 0.85 13.23
N ARG A 31 12.59 1.76 12.32
CA ARG A 31 11.82 3.00 12.09
C ARG A 31 10.68 2.86 11.07
N GLY A 32 10.35 1.63 10.70
CA GLY A 32 9.29 1.30 9.76
C GLY A 32 8.67 -0.05 10.08
N ILE A 33 8.01 -0.61 9.07
CA ILE A 33 7.50 -1.98 9.09
C ILE A 33 8.03 -2.71 7.85
N ASP A 34 8.21 -4.02 7.97
CA ASP A 34 8.69 -4.84 6.87
C ASP A 34 7.57 -5.78 6.39
N PHE A 35 7.37 -5.81 5.08
CA PHE A 35 6.47 -6.71 4.38
C PHE A 35 7.26 -7.77 3.62
N ALA A 36 7.17 -9.04 4.06
CA ALA A 36 7.76 -10.17 3.33
C ALA A 36 6.93 -10.46 2.09
N VAL A 37 7.54 -10.25 0.93
CA VAL A 37 6.98 -10.51 -0.41
C VAL A 37 8.10 -10.87 -1.38
N PRO A 38 7.84 -11.64 -2.45
CA PRO A 38 8.84 -12.02 -3.42
C PRO A 38 9.50 -10.83 -4.13
N THR A 39 10.76 -11.01 -4.53
CA THR A 39 11.45 -10.04 -5.41
C THR A 39 10.64 -9.81 -6.69
N GLY A 40 10.56 -8.55 -7.11
CA GLY A 40 9.82 -8.16 -8.31
C GLY A 40 8.34 -7.84 -8.06
N THR A 41 7.81 -8.08 -6.85
CA THR A 41 6.45 -7.64 -6.49
C THR A 41 6.33 -6.12 -6.66
N PRO A 42 5.28 -5.61 -7.35
CA PRO A 42 5.08 -4.18 -7.52
C PRO A 42 4.88 -3.45 -6.18
N ILE A 43 5.59 -2.35 -6.00
CA ILE A 43 5.43 -1.43 -4.87
C ILE A 43 4.57 -0.26 -5.33
N LEU A 44 3.47 -0.03 -4.64
CA LEU A 44 2.48 0.98 -4.96
C LEU A 44 2.66 2.22 -4.09
N ALA A 45 2.47 3.40 -4.65
CA ALA A 45 2.39 4.63 -3.88
C ALA A 45 1.23 4.54 -2.88
N ALA A 46 1.52 4.64 -1.58
CA ALA A 46 0.51 4.55 -0.53
C ALA A 46 -0.50 5.70 -0.59
N GLY A 47 -0.10 6.86 -1.10
CA GLY A 47 -0.94 8.04 -1.33
C GLY A 47 -0.44 8.83 -2.52
N SER A 48 -1.30 9.68 -3.08
CA SER A 48 -0.87 10.65 -4.10
C SER A 48 0.10 11.66 -3.52
N GLY A 49 1.06 12.14 -4.32
CA GLY A 49 2.07 13.08 -3.85
C GLY A 49 3.15 13.37 -4.88
N SER A 50 4.25 13.94 -4.44
CA SER A 50 5.45 14.18 -5.24
C SER A 50 6.62 13.34 -4.74
N VAL A 51 7.42 12.82 -5.65
CA VAL A 51 8.67 12.13 -5.34
C VAL A 51 9.67 13.14 -4.78
N GLU A 52 10.03 12.99 -3.51
CA GLU A 52 11.02 13.84 -2.83
C GLU A 52 12.43 13.28 -3.01
N ALA A 53 12.59 11.97 -3.07
CA ALA A 53 13.85 11.30 -3.37
C ALA A 53 13.59 9.99 -4.12
N ALA A 54 14.44 9.67 -5.08
CA ALA A 54 14.45 8.39 -5.80
C ALA A 54 15.91 8.06 -6.20
N GLY A 55 16.42 6.90 -5.75
CA GLY A 55 17.79 6.49 -6.01
C GLY A 55 18.35 5.58 -4.93
N TRP A 56 19.68 5.45 -4.89
CA TRP A 56 20.38 4.72 -3.83
C TRP A 56 20.47 5.57 -2.56
N ASN A 57 20.13 5.00 -1.40
CA ASN A 57 20.17 5.67 -0.11
C ASN A 57 20.83 4.78 0.97
N GLY A 58 22.15 4.69 0.94
CA GLY A 58 22.95 3.97 1.94
C GLY A 58 22.39 2.58 2.29
N ASN A 59 22.10 2.34 3.57
CA ASN A 59 21.57 1.08 4.07
C ASN A 59 20.17 0.73 3.54
N TYR A 60 19.38 1.70 3.09
CA TYR A 60 18.06 1.46 2.48
C TYR A 60 18.15 0.87 1.07
N GLY A 61 19.34 0.90 0.42
CA GLY A 61 19.50 0.46 -0.96
C GLY A 61 18.75 1.36 -1.94
N LYS A 62 18.11 0.77 -2.95
CA LYS A 62 17.23 1.52 -3.86
C LYS A 62 15.96 1.93 -3.12
N TYR A 63 15.68 3.22 -3.17
CA TYR A 63 14.79 3.91 -2.26
C TYR A 63 13.94 4.94 -2.99
N VAL A 64 12.68 5.08 -2.58
CA VAL A 64 11.80 6.17 -3.00
C VAL A 64 11.17 6.77 -1.75
N ARG A 65 11.11 8.12 -1.70
CA ARG A 65 10.35 8.86 -0.69
C ARG A 65 9.35 9.77 -1.36
N LEU A 66 8.10 9.68 -0.92
CA LEU A 66 6.99 10.50 -1.38
C LEU A 66 6.63 11.53 -0.33
N ARG A 67 6.39 12.76 -0.76
CA ARG A 67 5.78 13.83 0.04
C ARG A 67 4.32 13.98 -0.40
N HIS A 68 3.41 13.70 0.51
CA HIS A 68 1.96 13.77 0.26
C HIS A 68 1.41 15.18 0.50
N ASN A 69 1.92 15.85 1.54
CA ASN A 69 1.64 17.24 1.88
C ASN A 69 2.74 17.80 2.80
N SER A 70 2.51 18.92 3.49
CA SER A 70 3.46 19.52 4.42
C SER A 70 3.78 18.64 5.64
N THR A 71 2.85 17.76 6.03
CA THR A 71 2.91 16.96 7.27
C THR A 71 3.35 15.52 7.01
N TYR A 72 2.81 14.87 5.95
CA TYR A 72 2.94 13.43 5.72
C TYR A 72 3.87 13.09 4.57
N LYS A 73 4.78 12.14 4.84
CA LYS A 73 5.64 11.49 3.84
C LYS A 73 5.60 9.98 4.03
N THR A 74 5.91 9.25 2.97
CA THR A 74 6.15 7.80 3.03
C THR A 74 7.47 7.45 2.37
N ALA A 75 8.11 6.39 2.84
CA ALA A 75 9.36 5.89 2.28
C ALA A 75 9.29 4.40 2.03
N TYR A 76 9.99 3.97 0.98
CA TYR A 76 9.98 2.62 0.43
C TYR A 76 11.42 2.22 0.11
N ALA A 77 11.91 1.14 0.71
CA ALA A 77 13.30 0.75 0.62
C ALA A 77 13.50 -0.69 0.15
N HIS A 78 14.77 -1.06 -0.03
CA HIS A 78 15.26 -2.38 -0.47
C HIS A 78 14.74 -2.81 -1.84
N MET A 79 14.37 -1.85 -2.71
CA MET A 79 13.85 -2.14 -4.05
C MET A 79 14.89 -2.87 -4.90
N SER A 80 14.45 -3.79 -5.76
CA SER A 80 15.27 -4.34 -6.84
C SER A 80 15.48 -3.31 -7.96
N ARG A 81 14.43 -2.54 -8.27
CA ARG A 81 14.48 -1.43 -9.24
C ARG A 81 13.40 -0.39 -8.92
N ILE A 82 13.68 0.85 -9.26
CA ILE A 82 12.71 1.95 -9.26
C ILE A 82 11.94 1.87 -10.59
N ALA A 83 10.65 2.17 -10.58
CA ALA A 83 9.84 2.14 -11.81
C ALA A 83 10.31 3.22 -12.81
N PRO A 84 10.23 2.95 -14.13
CA PRO A 84 10.63 3.93 -15.15
C PRO A 84 9.91 5.26 -14.97
N GLY A 85 10.65 6.36 -15.11
CA GLY A 85 10.12 7.71 -14.97
C GLY A 85 9.91 8.18 -13.52
N VAL A 86 10.03 7.34 -12.49
CA VAL A 86 9.97 7.75 -11.08
C VAL A 86 11.30 8.42 -10.71
N ARG A 87 11.26 9.74 -10.60
CA ARG A 87 12.40 10.61 -10.27
C ARG A 87 11.96 11.77 -9.40
N THR A 88 12.90 12.37 -8.69
CA THR A 88 12.64 13.54 -7.84
C THR A 88 11.87 14.62 -8.60
N GLY A 89 10.88 15.20 -7.96
CA GLY A 89 9.98 16.22 -8.51
C GLY A 89 8.74 15.67 -9.24
N ARG A 90 8.73 14.37 -9.66
CA ARG A 90 7.57 13.79 -10.34
C ARG A 90 6.37 13.66 -9.39
N LYS A 91 5.17 13.96 -9.87
CA LYS A 91 3.91 13.65 -9.20
C LYS A 91 3.53 12.20 -9.47
N VAL A 92 3.01 11.52 -8.46
CA VAL A 92 2.47 10.16 -8.53
C VAL A 92 1.08 10.11 -7.93
N SER A 93 0.25 9.23 -8.46
CA SER A 93 -1.09 8.98 -7.94
C SER A 93 -1.06 7.83 -6.92
N GLN A 94 -2.02 7.82 -5.99
CA GLN A 94 -2.21 6.69 -5.09
C GLN A 94 -2.42 5.40 -5.87
N GLY A 95 -1.71 4.34 -5.51
CA GLY A 95 -1.77 3.05 -6.20
C GLY A 95 -0.92 2.94 -7.46
N GLU A 96 -0.23 4.00 -7.86
CA GLU A 96 0.73 3.95 -8.96
C GLU A 96 1.96 3.11 -8.58
N VAL A 97 2.48 2.30 -9.52
CA VAL A 97 3.69 1.51 -9.30
C VAL A 97 4.91 2.43 -9.29
N ILE A 98 5.62 2.48 -8.17
CA ILE A 98 6.81 3.33 -7.96
C ILE A 98 8.12 2.55 -7.96
N GLY A 99 8.06 1.24 -7.89
CA GLY A 99 9.22 0.36 -7.88
C GLY A 99 8.83 -1.09 -7.68
N TYR A 100 9.83 -1.93 -7.44
CA TYR A 100 9.64 -3.36 -7.28
C TYR A 100 10.47 -3.87 -6.10
N VAL A 101 9.90 -4.78 -5.33
CA VAL A 101 10.53 -5.39 -4.17
C VAL A 101 11.85 -6.06 -4.54
N GLY A 102 12.83 -5.96 -3.66
CA GLY A 102 14.13 -6.57 -3.77
C GLY A 102 14.75 -6.84 -2.40
N SER A 103 16.08 -6.79 -2.37
CA SER A 103 16.90 -6.99 -1.16
C SER A 103 18.17 -6.13 -1.24
N THR A 104 18.08 -4.93 -1.83
CA THR A 104 19.25 -4.03 -1.97
C THR A 104 19.53 -3.29 -0.68
N GLY A 105 20.79 -2.85 -0.49
CA GLY A 105 21.23 -2.22 0.75
C GLY A 105 21.45 -3.25 1.87
N ARG A 106 21.20 -2.86 3.12
CA ARG A 106 21.34 -3.74 4.29
C ARG A 106 20.06 -4.52 4.54
N SER A 107 19.94 -5.66 3.88
CA SER A 107 18.78 -6.54 3.93
C SER A 107 19.22 -8.01 4.04
N THR A 108 18.43 -8.84 4.71
CA THR A 108 18.66 -10.29 4.87
C THR A 108 17.89 -11.14 3.87
N GLY A 109 17.02 -10.54 3.08
CA GLY A 109 16.20 -11.25 2.09
C GLY A 109 15.12 -10.35 1.50
N PRO A 110 14.37 -10.83 0.50
CA PRO A 110 13.36 -10.04 -0.18
C PRO A 110 12.26 -9.54 0.74
N HIS A 111 12.11 -8.21 0.84
CA HIS A 111 11.04 -7.54 1.59
C HIS A 111 10.92 -6.08 1.14
N LEU A 112 9.76 -5.47 1.43
CA LEU A 112 9.60 -4.03 1.40
C LEU A 112 9.75 -3.51 2.83
N HIS A 113 10.72 -2.60 3.05
CA HIS A 113 10.74 -1.75 4.22
C HIS A 113 9.93 -0.48 3.94
N TYR A 114 8.92 -0.22 4.79
CA TYR A 114 7.96 0.88 4.62
C TYR A 114 7.92 1.78 5.85
N GLU A 115 8.06 3.09 5.63
CA GLU A 115 7.99 4.10 6.69
C GLU A 115 6.87 5.10 6.43
N ILE A 116 6.25 5.58 7.51
CA ILE A 116 5.41 6.78 7.53
C ILE A 116 6.14 7.84 8.37
N MET A 117 6.16 9.05 7.85
CA MET A 117 6.71 10.21 8.56
C MET A 117 5.63 11.27 8.76
N VAL A 118 5.57 11.78 9.98
CA VAL A 118 4.76 12.94 10.36
C VAL A 118 5.70 14.04 10.81
N ASN A 119 5.62 15.20 10.20
CA ASN A 119 6.55 16.33 10.46
C ASN A 119 8.02 15.90 10.41
N ASN A 120 8.40 15.13 9.39
CA ASN A 120 9.74 14.58 9.15
C ASN A 120 10.25 13.57 10.21
N ARG A 121 9.40 13.08 11.12
CA ARG A 121 9.76 12.04 12.10
C ARG A 121 9.06 10.74 11.75
N GLN A 122 9.80 9.63 11.72
CA GLN A 122 9.20 8.30 11.54
C GLN A 122 8.28 7.98 12.70
N VAL A 123 7.10 7.50 12.39
CA VAL A 123 6.08 7.06 13.33
C VAL A 123 5.70 5.61 13.07
N ASN A 124 5.08 4.96 14.03
CA ASN A 124 4.61 3.60 13.84
C ASN A 124 3.46 3.54 12.82
N PRO A 125 3.68 2.92 11.63
CA PRO A 125 2.66 2.84 10.59
C PRO A 125 1.38 2.11 11.00
N MET A 126 1.46 1.26 12.04
CA MET A 126 0.32 0.45 12.52
C MET A 126 -0.61 1.22 13.45
N THR A 127 -0.14 2.31 14.05
CA THR A 127 -0.91 3.07 15.08
C THR A 127 -1.10 4.54 14.74
N VAL A 128 -0.42 5.05 13.70
CA VAL A 128 -0.56 6.44 13.31
C VAL A 128 -2.00 6.73 12.85
N GLN A 129 -2.60 7.74 13.43
CA GLN A 129 -3.90 8.25 12.99
C GLN A 129 -3.67 9.11 11.74
N LEU A 130 -4.05 8.58 10.59
CA LEU A 130 -4.02 9.31 9.33
C LEU A 130 -5.35 10.04 9.16
N PRO A 131 -5.36 11.30 8.69
CA PRO A 131 -6.62 11.96 8.39
C PRO A 131 -7.40 11.10 7.40
N THR A 132 -8.62 10.76 7.73
CA THR A 132 -9.59 10.29 6.75
C THR A 132 -9.79 11.42 5.75
N GLY A 133 -9.86 11.10 4.44
CA GLY A 133 -10.20 12.11 3.43
C GLY A 133 -11.40 12.95 3.88
N LYS A 134 -11.56 14.16 3.34
CA LYS A 134 -12.72 15.00 3.67
C LYS A 134 -13.95 14.12 3.60
N GLY A 135 -14.61 13.92 4.75
CA GLY A 135 -15.90 13.24 4.80
C GLY A 135 -16.88 13.97 3.88
N VAL A 136 -17.91 13.28 3.46
CA VAL A 136 -19.01 13.91 2.74
C VAL A 136 -19.52 15.06 3.62
N PRO A 137 -19.59 16.31 3.13
CA PRO A 137 -20.15 17.42 3.91
C PRO A 137 -21.52 17.06 4.46
N ASN A 138 -21.85 17.54 5.66
CA ASN A 138 -23.10 17.18 6.34
C ASN A 138 -24.35 17.49 5.51
N ASP A 139 -24.31 18.56 4.72
CA ASP A 139 -25.36 18.96 3.78
C ASP A 139 -25.53 18.00 2.58
N GLN A 140 -24.51 17.21 2.26
CA GLN A 140 -24.51 16.23 1.18
C GLN A 140 -24.64 14.77 1.69
N MET A 141 -24.62 14.56 3.01
CA MET A 141 -24.64 13.23 3.61
C MET A 141 -25.90 12.45 3.25
N GLN A 142 -27.06 13.13 3.23
CA GLN A 142 -28.33 12.49 2.89
C GLN A 142 -28.31 12.03 1.42
N SER A 143 -27.93 12.90 0.48
CA SER A 143 -27.82 12.56 -0.95
C SER A 143 -26.81 11.41 -1.20
N PHE A 144 -25.69 11.43 -0.50
CA PHE A 144 -24.69 10.35 -0.57
C PHE A 144 -25.28 9.01 -0.07
N SER A 145 -25.99 9.03 1.08
CA SER A 145 -26.65 7.84 1.62
C SER A 145 -27.70 7.26 0.65
N ASP A 146 -28.47 8.13 0.01
CA ASP A 146 -29.49 7.71 -0.94
C ASP A 146 -28.89 7.11 -2.23
N GLN A 147 -27.77 7.66 -2.72
CA GLN A 147 -27.01 7.10 -3.82
C GLN A 147 -26.44 5.72 -3.48
N VAL A 148 -25.87 5.54 -2.29
CA VAL A 148 -25.36 4.23 -1.82
C VAL A 148 -26.47 3.20 -1.80
N LYS A 149 -27.63 3.52 -1.22
CA LYS A 149 -28.81 2.62 -1.19
C LYS A 149 -29.33 2.27 -2.58
N ALA A 150 -29.33 3.24 -3.50
CA ALA A 150 -29.73 3.01 -4.89
C ALA A 150 -28.79 2.02 -5.61
N ILE A 151 -27.46 2.20 -5.44
CA ILE A 151 -26.46 1.30 -5.99
C ILE A 151 -26.56 -0.09 -5.38
N GLU A 152 -26.72 -0.20 -4.05
CA GLU A 152 -26.90 -1.49 -3.37
C GLU A 152 -28.15 -2.22 -3.87
N LYS A 153 -29.23 -1.49 -4.11
CA LYS A 153 -30.45 -2.06 -4.70
C LYS A 153 -30.19 -2.56 -6.12
N GLN A 154 -29.57 -1.76 -6.98
CA GLN A 154 -29.21 -2.19 -8.34
C GLN A 154 -28.32 -3.44 -8.34
N MET A 155 -27.34 -3.50 -7.45
CA MET A 155 -26.49 -4.69 -7.29
C MET A 155 -27.28 -5.91 -6.86
N LYS A 156 -28.22 -5.76 -5.91
CA LYS A 156 -29.10 -6.87 -5.49
C LYS A 156 -30.03 -7.32 -6.62
N ASP A 157 -30.61 -6.37 -7.35
CA ASP A 157 -31.53 -6.66 -8.45
C ASP A 157 -30.79 -7.32 -9.64
N SER A 158 -29.52 -7.01 -9.88
CA SER A 158 -28.69 -7.68 -10.90
C SER A 158 -28.18 -9.07 -10.48
N LEU A 159 -28.29 -9.43 -9.21
CA LEU A 159 -27.96 -10.75 -8.67
C LEU A 159 -29.21 -11.64 -8.51
N THR A 160 -30.29 -11.40 -9.27
CA THR A 160 -31.53 -12.19 -9.22
C THR A 160 -31.32 -13.66 -9.63
N PRO A 161 -32.21 -14.58 -9.18
CA PRO A 161 -32.02 -16.04 -9.23
C PRO A 161 -31.73 -16.66 -10.60
N ASP A 162 -32.03 -15.99 -11.69
CA ASP A 162 -31.80 -16.49 -13.05
C ASP A 162 -30.33 -16.73 -13.38
N TYR A 163 -29.41 -15.92 -12.81
CA TYR A 163 -27.98 -16.09 -13.03
C TYR A 163 -27.41 -17.28 -12.25
N ILE A 164 -27.95 -17.57 -11.06
CA ILE A 164 -27.54 -18.71 -10.23
C ILE A 164 -28.13 -20.02 -10.81
N GLY A 165 -29.34 -20.00 -11.36
CA GLY A 165 -29.98 -21.14 -11.99
C GLY A 165 -29.24 -21.65 -13.22
N VAL A 166 -28.79 -20.73 -14.08
CA VAL A 166 -28.04 -21.07 -15.31
C VAL A 166 -26.68 -21.69 -14.96
N THR A 167 -25.98 -21.16 -13.97
CA THR A 167 -24.64 -21.64 -13.58
C THR A 167 -24.72 -23.05 -12.93
N LEU A 168 -25.76 -23.33 -12.16
CA LEU A 168 -25.96 -24.64 -11.54
C LEU A 168 -26.39 -25.71 -12.57
N GLN A 169 -27.19 -25.35 -13.57
CA GLN A 169 -27.57 -26.26 -14.66
C GLN A 169 -26.38 -26.59 -15.57
N GLN A 170 -25.53 -25.63 -15.92
CA GLN A 170 -24.32 -25.87 -16.69
C GLN A 170 -23.32 -26.76 -15.94
N ALA A 171 -23.08 -26.49 -14.66
CA ALA A 171 -22.20 -27.30 -13.82
C ALA A 171 -22.72 -28.74 -13.59
N ALA A 172 -24.04 -28.96 -13.64
CA ALA A 172 -24.65 -30.28 -13.56
C ALA A 172 -24.54 -31.09 -14.87
N LEU A 173 -24.51 -30.38 -16.01
CA LEU A 173 -24.32 -31.01 -17.34
C LEU A 173 -22.87 -31.45 -17.57
N GLU A 174 -21.88 -30.65 -17.11
CA GLU A 174 -20.46 -30.99 -17.22
C GLU A 174 -20.02 -32.17 -16.34
N ARG A 175 -20.79 -32.54 -15.31
CA ARG A 175 -20.52 -33.73 -14.46
C ARG A 175 -21.13 -35.02 -15.00
N ARG A 176 -21.86 -34.98 -16.12
CA ARG A 176 -22.51 -36.16 -16.73
C ARG A 176 -21.86 -36.66 -18.02
N ASN A 177 -20.82 -35.99 -18.47
CA ASN A 177 -19.91 -36.40 -19.53
C ASN A 177 -18.51 -36.71 -18.95
#